data_86f582684bdebdea11b4fdc6dabfd5ac
#
_entry.id   86f582684bdebdea11b4fdc6dabfd5ac
#
_cell.length_a   1.000
_cell.length_b   1.000
_cell.length_c   1.000
_cell.angle_alpha   90.00
_cell.angle_beta   90.00
_cell.angle_gamma   90.00
#
_symmetry.space_group_name_H-M   'P 1'
#
loop_
_entity.id
_entity.type
_entity.pdbx_description
1 polymer ?
#
loop_
_entity_poly.entity_id
_entity_poly.type
_entity_poly.pdbx_seq_one_letter_code
_entity_poly.pdbx_strand_id
1 'polypeptide(L)'
;HSFPTRRSSDLTVSKGSEPNIICVLLESFADPYEVNFLNMSEDPIPNFHNLEANYSTGYLTVPVVGAGTANTEFEVLTGMSMQYFGTGEYPYKTILKQTDCESIADDLSQIGYGTHVVHNNTATFYSRNNAFSMMGFDTFTSKECMNISQYTPNGNWPTDDVLVQETVKAMNSTENQSDFVYTITVEGHGDYPTEKLLENPDILVSGAADEASNNQWEYYVNMIHEVDDFIGDLITAVDRRGEDTIIVFFGDHLPTMGLTDADMKSGDIFKTKYITWNNMGLAKKDADLTAYQLLAHITDQAGIHEGTILNYHQTQMNNTDHTAYLDGLDNLQYDILYGNRYCYDGKDKYPATDIVMGIDDVTVSETSDSIGGSEVFVYGNNFTKWSKVFVNDEKVNTTFSNSGCLIIPKDSVKDGDTIKVCQMGSNSTIFRESNTYTYKDPAVEETVTGTESDSNTESTVSESQK
;
A
#
# COMPACT_ATOMS: atom_id res chain seq x y z
N HIS A 1 -18.81 -11.14 -3.40
CA HIS A 1 -17.77 -11.93 -4.07
C HIS A 1 -16.69 -12.22 -3.07
N SER A 2 -16.49 -13.51 -2.74
CA SER A 2 -15.36 -13.94 -1.91
C SER A 2 -14.08 -13.78 -2.72
N PHE A 3 -13.10 -13.10 -2.15
CA PHE A 3 -11.75 -13.03 -2.71
C PHE A 3 -11.21 -14.46 -2.94
N PRO A 4 -10.52 -14.72 -4.05
CA PRO A 4 -9.87 -16.01 -4.25
C PRO A 4 -8.78 -16.18 -3.18
N THR A 5 -9.10 -16.91 -2.13
CA THR A 5 -8.11 -17.32 -1.15
C THR A 5 -7.33 -18.50 -1.71
N ARG A 6 -5.99 -18.45 -1.64
CA ARG A 6 -5.10 -19.56 -1.98
C ARG A 6 -5.25 -20.78 -1.07
N ARG A 7 -6.37 -20.97 -0.42
CA ARG A 7 -6.52 -22.06 0.54
C ARG A 7 -6.48 -23.41 -0.14
N SER A 8 -5.51 -24.20 0.27
CA SER A 8 -5.63 -25.65 0.18
C SER A 8 -6.84 -26.06 1.01
N SER A 9 -7.76 -26.82 0.41
CA SER A 9 -9.01 -27.30 1.00
C SER A 9 -8.86 -28.18 2.25
N ASP A 10 -7.63 -28.39 2.72
CA ASP A 10 -7.30 -29.35 3.78
C ASP A 10 -6.82 -28.72 5.09
N LEU A 11 -6.71 -27.37 5.17
CA LEU A 11 -6.33 -26.71 6.41
C LEU A 11 -7.58 -26.20 7.13
N THR A 12 -8.03 -26.97 8.12
CA THR A 12 -8.95 -26.49 9.13
C THR A 12 -8.20 -25.59 10.11
N VAL A 13 -7.93 -24.35 9.71
CA VAL A 13 -7.43 -23.35 10.64
C VAL A 13 -8.60 -22.88 11.49
N SER A 14 -8.49 -23.04 12.80
CA SER A 14 -9.46 -22.47 13.72
C SER A 14 -9.34 -20.95 13.65
N LYS A 15 -10.48 -20.29 13.40
CA LYS A 15 -10.57 -18.83 13.34
C LYS A 15 -9.91 -18.18 14.56
N GLY A 16 -8.94 -17.28 14.34
CA GLY A 16 -8.54 -16.28 15.32
C GLY A 16 -7.63 -16.75 16.45
N SER A 17 -6.80 -17.79 16.24
CA SER A 17 -5.77 -18.15 17.21
C SER A 17 -4.47 -17.34 17.05
N GLU A 18 -4.17 -16.89 15.84
CA GLU A 18 -2.98 -16.10 15.53
C GLU A 18 -3.32 -14.61 15.47
N PRO A 19 -2.41 -13.72 15.95
CA PRO A 19 -2.63 -12.28 15.92
C PRO A 19 -2.60 -11.72 14.51
N ASN A 20 -3.26 -10.58 14.29
CA ASN A 20 -2.98 -9.76 13.11
C ASN A 20 -1.55 -9.24 13.17
N ILE A 21 -0.91 -9.12 12.02
CA ILE A 21 0.43 -8.55 11.88
C ILE A 21 0.36 -7.39 10.89
N ILE A 22 0.74 -6.20 11.35
CA ILE A 22 0.84 -5.01 10.51
C ILE A 22 2.30 -4.61 10.44
N CYS A 23 2.86 -4.53 9.24
CA CYS A 23 4.22 -4.10 8.96
C CYS A 23 4.15 -2.74 8.25
N VAL A 24 4.71 -1.70 8.88
CA VAL A 24 4.63 -0.32 8.37
C VAL A 24 6.01 0.17 8.00
N LEU A 25 6.22 0.43 6.73
CA LEU A 25 7.40 1.13 6.25
C LEU A 25 7.20 2.64 6.42
N LEU A 26 8.09 3.26 7.16
CA LEU A 26 8.16 4.69 7.35
C LEU A 26 9.19 5.28 6.36
N GLU A 27 8.71 5.91 5.31
CA GLU A 27 9.53 6.45 4.21
C GLU A 27 10.53 7.49 4.71
N SER A 28 11.81 7.29 4.41
CA SER A 28 12.93 8.17 4.79
C SER A 28 12.98 8.49 6.29
N PHE A 29 12.42 7.64 7.14
CA PHE A 29 12.27 7.93 8.56
C PHE A 29 13.54 7.65 9.33
N ALA A 30 14.10 8.69 9.93
CA ALA A 30 15.19 8.64 10.89
C ALA A 30 14.78 9.39 12.17
N ASP A 31 15.14 8.85 13.31
CA ASP A 31 14.99 9.56 14.57
C ASP A 31 15.91 10.81 14.56
N PRO A 32 15.35 12.03 14.61
CA PRO A 32 16.18 13.24 14.57
C PRO A 32 17.20 13.33 15.71
N TYR A 33 16.96 12.67 16.85
CA TYR A 33 17.92 12.60 17.94
C TYR A 33 19.15 11.73 17.63
N GLU A 34 19.11 10.89 16.60
CA GLU A 34 20.28 10.14 16.13
C GLU A 34 21.26 11.00 15.32
N VAL A 35 20.87 12.17 14.88
CA VAL A 35 21.72 13.09 14.11
C VAL A 35 22.47 14.02 15.07
N ASN A 36 23.81 13.89 15.12
CA ASN A 36 24.67 14.50 16.14
C ASN A 36 24.60 16.04 16.21
N PHE A 37 24.35 16.71 15.09
CA PHE A 37 24.38 18.17 15.02
C PHE A 37 23.01 18.85 15.17
N LEU A 38 21.90 18.09 15.10
CA LEU A 38 20.55 18.68 15.20
C LEU A 38 20.16 19.01 16.62
N ASN A 39 19.51 20.17 16.76
CA ASN A 39 18.82 20.59 17.98
C ASN A 39 17.35 20.88 17.63
N MET A 40 16.43 20.32 18.38
CA MET A 40 14.99 20.53 18.26
C MET A 40 14.47 21.25 19.48
N SER A 41 13.42 22.08 19.30
CA SER A 41 12.76 22.83 20.39
C SER A 41 12.03 21.94 21.40
N GLU A 42 11.57 20.78 20.94
CA GLU A 42 10.91 19.74 21.73
C GLU A 42 11.08 18.38 21.08
N ASP A 43 10.58 17.32 21.70
CA ASP A 43 10.62 15.97 21.13
C ASP A 43 9.81 15.91 19.82
N PRO A 44 10.46 15.67 18.69
CA PRO A 44 9.77 15.68 17.40
C PRO A 44 8.92 14.44 17.14
N ILE A 45 9.20 13.32 17.82
CA ILE A 45 8.54 12.01 17.59
C ILE A 45 8.17 11.32 18.91
N PRO A 46 7.31 11.94 19.74
CA PRO A 46 7.01 11.44 21.08
C PRO A 46 6.32 10.07 21.10
N ASN A 47 5.46 9.74 20.13
CA ASN A 47 4.86 8.42 20.04
C ASN A 47 5.91 7.34 19.77
N PHE A 48 6.82 7.59 18.83
CA PHE A 48 7.92 6.70 18.51
C PHE A 48 8.81 6.44 19.74
N HIS A 49 9.22 7.48 20.43
CA HIS A 49 10.06 7.36 21.64
C HIS A 49 9.33 6.64 22.79
N ASN A 50 8.01 6.85 22.92
CA ASN A 50 7.23 6.10 23.90
C ASN A 50 7.18 4.60 23.58
N LEU A 51 7.02 4.25 22.30
CA LEU A 51 7.05 2.86 21.84
C LEU A 51 8.44 2.24 22.04
N GLU A 52 9.50 2.99 21.72
CA GLU A 52 10.89 2.56 21.93
C GLU A 52 11.17 2.23 23.42
N ALA A 53 10.61 3.02 24.33
CA ALA A 53 10.77 2.78 25.74
C ALA A 53 10.02 1.54 26.26
N ASN A 54 8.84 1.25 25.72
CA ASN A 54 7.91 0.28 26.30
C ASN A 54 7.80 -1.04 25.52
N TYR A 55 8.18 -1.07 24.25
CA TYR A 55 8.06 -2.24 23.39
C TYR A 55 9.40 -2.59 22.75
N SER A 56 9.45 -3.74 22.07
CA SER A 56 10.68 -4.23 21.43
C SER A 56 11.15 -3.28 20.33
N THR A 57 12.43 -2.99 20.31
CA THR A 57 13.08 -2.05 19.40
C THR A 57 14.55 -2.43 19.14
N GLY A 58 15.18 -1.73 18.22
CA GLY A 58 16.59 -1.82 17.92
C GLY A 58 16.99 -1.05 16.68
N TYR A 59 18.26 -1.04 16.37
CA TYR A 59 18.73 -0.60 15.07
C TYR A 59 18.36 -1.61 14.00
N LEU A 60 18.05 -1.09 12.80
CA LEU A 60 17.79 -1.88 11.61
C LEU A 60 18.83 -1.54 10.56
N THR A 61 19.67 -2.50 10.21
CA THR A 61 20.60 -2.33 9.10
C THR A 61 19.85 -2.56 7.79
N VAL A 62 19.87 -1.56 6.91
CA VAL A 62 19.15 -1.54 5.64
C VAL A 62 20.12 -1.53 4.47
N PRO A 63 19.73 -2.01 3.28
CA PRO A 63 20.65 -2.17 2.15
C PRO A 63 20.96 -0.89 1.37
N VAL A 64 20.26 0.21 1.65
CA VAL A 64 20.33 1.45 0.87
C VAL A 64 20.41 2.70 1.75
N VAL A 65 20.87 3.81 1.16
CA VAL A 65 20.97 5.11 1.81
C VAL A 65 20.34 6.16 0.91
N GLY A 66 19.43 6.97 1.46
CA GLY A 66 18.83 8.12 0.80
C GLY A 66 17.82 7.82 -0.31
N ALA A 67 17.83 6.62 -0.88
CA ALA A 67 16.93 6.17 -1.93
C ALA A 67 16.97 4.66 -2.06
N GLY A 68 16.03 4.07 -2.83
CA GLY A 68 16.03 2.63 -3.07
C GLY A 68 15.10 1.85 -2.15
N THR A 69 14.01 2.46 -1.72
CA THR A 69 12.98 1.88 -0.83
C THR A 69 12.61 0.44 -1.19
N ALA A 70 12.43 0.14 -2.49
CA ALA A 70 12.07 -1.21 -2.94
C ALA A 70 13.10 -2.29 -2.56
N ASN A 71 14.36 -1.95 -2.37
CA ASN A 71 15.38 -2.92 -1.96
C ASN A 71 15.27 -3.26 -0.47
N THR A 72 14.94 -2.29 0.37
CA THR A 72 14.61 -2.56 1.78
C THR A 72 13.30 -3.35 1.90
N GLU A 73 12.28 -3.00 1.12
CA GLU A 73 11.02 -3.77 1.05
C GLU A 73 11.28 -5.23 0.70
N PHE A 74 12.11 -5.48 -0.31
CA PHE A 74 12.46 -6.83 -0.74
C PHE A 74 13.09 -7.64 0.41
N GLU A 75 14.08 -7.06 1.11
CA GLU A 75 14.70 -7.74 2.25
C GLU A 75 13.71 -8.02 3.38
N VAL A 76 12.87 -7.04 3.74
CA VAL A 76 11.89 -7.18 4.82
C VAL A 76 10.85 -8.25 4.48
N LEU A 77 10.29 -8.22 3.27
CA LEU A 77 9.17 -9.09 2.90
C LEU A 77 9.59 -10.53 2.59
N THR A 78 10.77 -10.73 2.03
CA THR A 78 11.24 -12.06 1.59
C THR A 78 12.21 -12.72 2.57
N GLY A 79 12.87 -11.93 3.43
CA GLY A 79 14.00 -12.39 4.22
C GLY A 79 15.27 -12.65 3.43
N MET A 80 15.29 -12.33 2.13
CA MET A 80 16.47 -12.46 1.27
C MET A 80 17.34 -11.21 1.36
N SER A 81 18.62 -11.31 1.02
CA SER A 81 19.58 -10.21 1.15
C SER A 81 19.95 -9.61 -0.19
N MET A 82 20.01 -8.27 -0.24
CA MET A 82 20.49 -7.52 -1.40
C MET A 82 21.99 -7.72 -1.69
N GLN A 83 22.77 -8.21 -0.73
CA GLN A 83 24.21 -8.46 -0.93
C GLN A 83 24.53 -9.48 -2.02
N TYR A 84 23.56 -10.33 -2.40
CA TYR A 84 23.72 -11.35 -3.43
C TYR A 84 23.25 -10.89 -4.82
N PHE A 85 22.86 -9.62 -4.97
CA PHE A 85 22.51 -9.00 -6.25
C PHE A 85 23.63 -8.07 -6.74
N GLY A 86 23.56 -7.70 -8.02
CA GLY A 86 24.47 -6.70 -8.59
C GLY A 86 24.27 -5.31 -8.01
N THR A 87 25.35 -4.52 -8.02
CA THR A 87 25.30 -3.14 -7.54
C THR A 87 24.24 -2.33 -8.30
N GLY A 88 23.34 -1.67 -7.58
CA GLY A 88 22.27 -0.85 -8.16
C GLY A 88 21.11 -1.66 -8.76
N GLU A 89 21.08 -2.96 -8.58
CA GLU A 89 19.96 -3.80 -9.01
C GLU A 89 18.73 -3.59 -8.13
N TYR A 90 17.56 -3.65 -8.78
CA TYR A 90 16.26 -3.65 -8.12
C TYR A 90 15.54 -4.98 -8.45
N PRO A 91 15.48 -5.94 -7.53
CA PRO A 91 14.79 -7.22 -7.75
C PRO A 91 13.36 -7.06 -8.27
N TYR A 92 12.62 -6.05 -7.81
CA TYR A 92 11.28 -5.71 -8.31
C TYR A 92 11.24 -5.43 -9.81
N LYS A 93 12.34 -4.91 -10.38
CA LYS A 93 12.44 -4.54 -11.80
C LYS A 93 13.16 -5.57 -12.65
N THR A 94 13.79 -6.56 -12.04
CA THR A 94 14.58 -7.59 -12.70
C THR A 94 13.98 -8.97 -12.49
N ILE A 95 14.44 -9.74 -11.50
CA ILE A 95 14.03 -11.14 -11.31
C ILE A 95 12.53 -11.30 -11.06
N LEU A 96 11.90 -10.41 -10.30
CA LEU A 96 10.46 -10.48 -9.99
C LEU A 96 9.56 -10.10 -11.18
N LYS A 97 10.10 -9.72 -12.32
CA LYS A 97 9.32 -9.65 -13.56
C LYS A 97 9.08 -11.02 -14.19
N GLN A 98 9.86 -12.02 -13.83
CA GLN A 98 9.89 -13.33 -14.47
C GLN A 98 9.65 -14.48 -13.50
N THR A 99 9.93 -14.29 -12.22
CA THR A 99 9.96 -15.36 -11.23
C THR A 99 9.18 -14.93 -10.01
N ASP A 100 8.23 -15.77 -9.58
CA ASP A 100 7.60 -15.62 -8.28
C ASP A 100 8.60 -15.91 -7.15
N CYS A 101 8.33 -15.36 -5.99
CA CYS A 101 9.23 -15.40 -4.85
C CYS A 101 8.45 -15.54 -3.56
N GLU A 102 8.77 -16.57 -2.78
CA GLU A 102 8.23 -16.72 -1.42
C GLU A 102 8.47 -15.47 -0.61
N SER A 103 7.43 -15.01 0.07
CA SER A 103 7.46 -13.90 0.99
C SER A 103 6.65 -14.21 2.26
N ILE A 104 6.70 -13.31 3.23
CA ILE A 104 5.83 -13.36 4.41
C ILE A 104 4.34 -13.51 4.04
N ALA A 105 3.90 -12.91 2.94
CA ALA A 105 2.52 -13.03 2.48
C ALA A 105 2.16 -14.48 2.12
N ASP A 106 3.04 -15.16 1.41
CA ASP A 106 2.86 -16.57 1.10
C ASP A 106 2.84 -17.43 2.37
N ASP A 107 3.79 -17.19 3.28
CA ASP A 107 3.93 -17.97 4.50
C ASP A 107 2.70 -17.86 5.39
N LEU A 108 2.20 -16.65 5.60
CA LEU A 108 1.02 -16.41 6.41
C LEU A 108 -0.27 -16.86 5.71
N SER A 109 -0.35 -16.77 4.38
CA SER A 109 -1.47 -17.32 3.63
C SER A 109 -1.64 -18.83 3.82
N GLN A 110 -0.54 -19.58 4.00
CA GLN A 110 -0.59 -21.02 4.27
C GLN A 110 -1.32 -21.37 5.58
N ILE A 111 -1.32 -20.47 6.54
CA ILE A 111 -2.01 -20.63 7.83
C ILE A 111 -3.30 -19.82 7.92
N GLY A 112 -3.77 -19.27 6.78
CA GLY A 112 -5.11 -18.72 6.65
C GLY A 112 -5.23 -17.21 6.83
N TYR A 113 -4.12 -16.46 6.79
CA TYR A 113 -4.16 -14.99 6.77
C TYR A 113 -4.70 -14.45 5.44
N GLY A 114 -5.44 -13.34 5.50
CA GLY A 114 -5.60 -12.43 4.38
C GLY A 114 -4.35 -11.54 4.28
N THR A 115 -3.89 -11.23 3.06
CA THR A 115 -2.65 -10.49 2.86
C THR A 115 -2.86 -9.26 1.99
N HIS A 116 -2.50 -8.09 2.51
CA HIS A 116 -2.85 -6.81 1.93
C HIS A 116 -1.65 -5.87 1.89
N VAL A 117 -1.56 -5.08 0.81
CA VAL A 117 -0.65 -3.93 0.74
C VAL A 117 -1.47 -2.64 0.63
N VAL A 118 -1.04 -1.61 1.34
CA VAL A 118 -1.65 -0.27 1.33
C VAL A 118 -0.55 0.77 1.15
N HIS A 119 -0.68 1.64 0.14
CA HIS A 119 0.31 2.67 -0.15
C HIS A 119 -0.31 3.90 -0.82
N ASN A 120 -0.02 5.09 -0.32
CA ASN A 120 -0.51 6.35 -0.86
C ASN A 120 0.35 6.94 -2.00
N ASN A 121 1.08 6.09 -2.71
CA ASN A 121 1.76 6.42 -3.95
C ASN A 121 1.29 5.48 -5.08
N THR A 122 1.75 5.72 -6.32
CA THR A 122 1.29 4.99 -7.51
C THR A 122 1.73 3.53 -7.49
N ALA A 123 0.85 2.65 -7.94
CA ALA A 123 1.07 1.20 -7.94
C ALA A 123 2.21 0.76 -8.86
N THR A 124 2.46 1.49 -9.95
CA THR A 124 3.47 1.13 -10.94
C THR A 124 4.88 1.59 -10.59
N PHE A 125 5.01 2.48 -9.61
CA PHE A 125 6.32 2.91 -9.13
C PHE A 125 7.08 1.70 -8.54
N TYR A 126 8.33 1.50 -8.93
CA TYR A 126 9.10 0.26 -8.70
C TYR A 126 8.45 -1.02 -9.24
N SER A 127 7.45 -0.95 -10.11
CA SER A 127 6.67 -2.11 -10.55
C SER A 127 6.00 -2.86 -9.39
N ARG A 128 5.58 -2.16 -8.33
CA ARG A 128 5.02 -2.77 -7.12
C ARG A 128 3.79 -3.62 -7.38
N ASN A 129 2.90 -3.20 -8.29
CA ASN A 129 1.73 -3.99 -8.66
C ASN A 129 2.09 -5.40 -9.17
N ASN A 130 3.16 -5.51 -9.93
CA ASN A 130 3.68 -6.82 -10.35
C ASN A 130 4.45 -7.53 -9.22
N ALA A 131 5.34 -6.80 -8.53
CA ALA A 131 6.18 -7.39 -7.49
C ALA A 131 5.35 -8.00 -6.35
N PHE A 132 4.30 -7.32 -5.91
CA PHE A 132 3.43 -7.83 -4.83
C PHE A 132 2.60 -9.04 -5.27
N SER A 133 2.19 -9.11 -6.54
CA SER A 133 1.60 -10.33 -7.12
C SER A 133 2.59 -11.49 -7.08
N MET A 134 3.83 -11.26 -7.51
CA MET A 134 4.90 -12.27 -7.51
C MET A 134 5.32 -12.71 -6.10
N MET A 135 5.09 -11.88 -5.09
CA MET A 135 5.36 -12.17 -3.67
C MET A 135 4.14 -12.66 -2.89
N GLY A 136 3.03 -12.95 -3.57
CA GLY A 136 1.93 -13.67 -2.97
C GLY A 136 0.87 -12.86 -2.24
N PHE A 137 0.82 -11.53 -2.38
CA PHE A 137 -0.22 -10.71 -1.80
C PHE A 137 -1.57 -10.87 -2.49
N ASP A 138 -2.66 -10.81 -1.72
CA ASP A 138 -4.03 -10.91 -2.23
C ASP A 138 -4.55 -9.59 -2.78
N THR A 139 -4.26 -8.46 -2.10
CA THR A 139 -4.75 -7.14 -2.49
C THR A 139 -3.66 -6.07 -2.43
N PHE A 140 -3.80 -5.05 -3.27
CA PHE A 140 -2.99 -3.84 -3.20
C PHE A 140 -3.87 -2.60 -3.38
N THR A 141 -4.00 -1.80 -2.32
CA THR A 141 -4.66 -0.50 -2.35
C THR A 141 -3.62 0.58 -2.53
N SER A 142 -3.50 1.09 -3.75
CA SER A 142 -2.57 2.15 -4.11
C SER A 142 -3.25 3.53 -4.17
N LYS A 143 -2.49 4.57 -4.41
CA LYS A 143 -2.97 5.95 -4.56
C LYS A 143 -4.14 6.05 -5.54
N GLU A 144 -4.10 5.31 -6.62
CA GLU A 144 -5.14 5.31 -7.65
C GLU A 144 -6.49 4.81 -7.13
N CYS A 145 -6.48 4.03 -6.06
CA CYS A 145 -7.69 3.52 -5.39
C CYS A 145 -8.19 4.45 -4.27
N MET A 146 -7.55 5.61 -4.04
CA MET A 146 -7.84 6.52 -2.93
C MET A 146 -8.33 7.88 -3.43
N ASN A 147 -9.16 8.55 -2.63
CA ASN A 147 -9.55 9.94 -2.83
C ASN A 147 -8.73 10.84 -1.88
N ILE A 148 -7.51 11.16 -2.26
CA ILE A 148 -6.58 11.95 -1.47
C ILE A 148 -6.88 13.44 -1.64
N SER A 149 -7.01 14.15 -0.53
CA SER A 149 -7.29 15.59 -0.50
C SER A 149 -6.19 16.40 0.19
N GLN A 150 -5.32 15.75 0.98
CA GLN A 150 -4.27 16.43 1.74
C GLN A 150 -2.88 16.04 1.23
N TYR A 151 -2.04 17.05 1.11
CA TYR A 151 -0.69 16.94 0.60
C TYR A 151 0.28 17.68 1.51
N THR A 152 1.56 17.31 1.46
CA THR A 152 2.64 18.00 2.16
C THR A 152 2.69 19.48 1.75
N PRO A 153 3.25 20.39 2.59
CA PRO A 153 3.28 21.82 2.32
C PRO A 153 3.91 22.21 0.98
N ASN A 154 4.89 21.44 0.49
CA ASN A 154 5.48 21.63 -0.84
C ASN A 154 4.62 21.06 -1.98
N GLY A 155 3.51 20.38 -1.67
CA GLY A 155 2.57 19.82 -2.64
C GLY A 155 3.03 18.53 -3.34
N ASN A 156 4.17 17.97 -2.98
CA ASN A 156 4.78 16.85 -3.71
C ASN A 156 4.17 15.49 -3.33
N TRP A 157 3.83 15.30 -2.06
CA TRP A 157 3.40 14.01 -1.54
C TRP A 157 2.07 14.08 -0.82
N PRO A 158 1.22 13.04 -0.91
CA PRO A 158 0.08 12.90 -0.01
C PRO A 158 0.55 12.82 1.44
N THR A 159 -0.27 13.29 2.38
CA THR A 159 -0.07 13.00 3.80
C THR A 159 -0.40 11.55 4.11
N ASP A 160 0.14 11.01 5.20
CA ASP A 160 0.01 9.59 5.54
C ASP A 160 -1.24 9.26 6.39
N ASP A 161 -1.98 10.26 6.85
CA ASP A 161 -3.21 10.09 7.64
C ASP A 161 -4.27 9.22 6.94
N VAL A 162 -4.37 9.29 5.61
CA VAL A 162 -5.27 8.46 4.80
C VAL A 162 -5.00 6.97 4.98
N LEU A 163 -3.77 6.59 5.29
CA LEU A 163 -3.37 5.18 5.43
C LEU A 163 -3.96 4.52 6.68
N VAL A 164 -4.39 5.29 7.68
CA VAL A 164 -5.07 4.74 8.88
C VAL A 164 -6.37 4.04 8.46
N GLN A 165 -7.25 4.77 7.78
CA GLN A 165 -8.54 4.22 7.34
C GLN A 165 -8.37 3.12 6.29
N GLU A 166 -7.41 3.25 5.37
CA GLU A 166 -7.19 2.27 4.32
C GLU A 166 -6.61 0.96 4.87
N THR A 167 -5.73 1.02 5.88
CA THR A 167 -5.23 -0.16 6.59
C THR A 167 -6.36 -0.89 7.31
N VAL A 168 -7.19 -0.17 8.05
CA VAL A 168 -8.36 -0.75 8.75
C VAL A 168 -9.37 -1.32 7.75
N LYS A 169 -9.61 -0.65 6.61
CA LYS A 169 -10.46 -1.15 5.54
C LYS A 169 -9.95 -2.48 4.98
N ALA A 170 -8.66 -2.61 4.75
CA ALA A 170 -8.04 -3.86 4.30
C ALA A 170 -8.30 -4.99 5.31
N MET A 171 -8.10 -4.74 6.60
CA MET A 171 -8.41 -5.72 7.66
C MET A 171 -9.89 -6.09 7.72
N ASN A 172 -10.79 -5.13 7.47
CA ASN A 172 -12.23 -5.38 7.48
C ASN A 172 -12.71 -6.19 6.27
N SER A 173 -11.92 -6.28 5.21
CA SER A 173 -12.30 -6.97 3.97
C SER A 173 -12.25 -8.50 4.07
N THR A 174 -11.59 -9.03 5.09
CA THR A 174 -11.39 -10.46 5.32
C THR A 174 -12.11 -10.89 6.59
N GLU A 175 -13.36 -11.33 6.45
CA GLU A 175 -14.12 -11.84 7.58
C GLU A 175 -13.55 -13.18 8.08
N ASN A 176 -13.40 -13.30 9.39
CA ASN A 176 -13.03 -14.56 10.06
C ASN A 176 -11.60 -15.06 9.76
N GLN A 177 -10.71 -14.17 9.42
CA GLN A 177 -9.28 -14.43 9.21
C GLN A 177 -8.44 -13.47 10.04
N SER A 178 -7.22 -13.88 10.36
CA SER A 178 -6.18 -12.94 10.75
C SER A 178 -5.64 -12.26 9.50
N ASP A 179 -5.14 -11.04 9.65
CA ASP A 179 -4.64 -10.24 8.53
C ASP A 179 -3.15 -9.95 8.67
N PHE A 180 -2.47 -10.00 7.54
CA PHE A 180 -1.18 -9.37 7.35
C PHE A 180 -1.36 -8.14 6.44
N VAL A 181 -1.04 -6.96 6.97
CA VAL A 181 -1.11 -5.72 6.19
C VAL A 181 0.28 -5.10 6.12
N TYR A 182 0.76 -4.88 4.91
CA TYR A 182 1.97 -4.12 4.63
C TYR A 182 1.58 -2.71 4.21
N THR A 183 1.80 -1.73 5.09
CA THR A 183 1.47 -0.32 4.87
C THR A 183 2.74 0.46 4.59
N ILE A 184 2.76 1.23 3.50
CA ILE A 184 3.90 2.01 3.04
C ILE A 184 3.53 3.49 3.07
N THR A 185 4.25 4.30 3.85
CA THR A 185 4.09 5.75 3.92
C THR A 185 4.84 6.47 2.79
N VAL A 186 4.60 7.77 2.61
CA VAL A 186 5.29 8.58 1.60
C VAL A 186 5.61 10.01 2.06
N GLU A 187 4.98 10.48 3.11
CA GLU A 187 5.05 11.89 3.55
C GLU A 187 6.49 12.35 3.87
N GLY A 188 7.30 11.48 4.44
CA GLY A 188 8.71 11.74 4.76
C GLY A 188 9.66 11.79 3.56
N HIS A 189 9.17 11.49 2.35
CA HIS A 189 9.99 11.44 1.13
C HIS A 189 10.57 12.81 0.76
N GLY A 190 11.82 12.85 0.23
CA GLY A 190 12.38 14.06 -0.43
C GLY A 190 11.47 14.52 -1.59
N ASP A 191 11.57 15.70 -2.12
CA ASP A 191 12.56 16.76 -1.98
C ASP A 191 12.28 17.69 -0.78
N TYR A 192 13.30 18.02 -0.03
CA TYR A 192 13.19 18.96 1.07
C TYR A 192 13.61 20.36 0.62
N PRO A 193 12.77 21.42 0.82
CA PRO A 193 13.06 22.76 0.30
C PRO A 193 14.23 23.41 1.02
N THR A 194 15.12 24.03 0.24
CA THR A 194 16.24 24.83 0.76
C THR A 194 15.82 26.22 1.23
N GLU A 195 14.64 26.66 0.81
CA GLU A 195 14.04 27.92 1.25
C GLU A 195 13.09 27.65 2.43
N LYS A 196 12.89 28.62 3.28
CA LYS A 196 11.96 28.50 4.41
C LYS A 196 10.53 28.46 3.90
N LEU A 197 9.92 27.28 3.95
CA LEU A 197 8.54 27.05 3.52
C LEU A 197 7.54 27.13 4.68
N LEU A 198 7.94 26.63 5.85
CA LEU A 198 7.06 26.62 7.04
C LEU A 198 7.18 27.97 7.78
N GLU A 199 6.10 28.77 7.79
CA GLU A 199 6.08 30.05 8.49
C GLU A 199 6.05 29.87 10.02
N ASN A 200 5.31 28.87 10.50
CA ASN A 200 5.14 28.56 11.93
C ASN A 200 5.31 27.04 12.12
N PRO A 201 6.54 26.54 12.08
CA PRO A 201 6.78 25.11 12.31
C PRO A 201 6.46 24.73 13.76
N ASP A 202 5.89 23.55 13.98
CA ASP A 202 5.64 23.02 15.31
C ASP A 202 6.96 22.74 16.04
N ILE A 203 7.94 22.20 15.31
CA ILE A 203 9.28 21.92 15.82
C ILE A 203 10.27 22.89 15.20
N LEU A 204 10.92 23.71 16.04
CA LEU A 204 12.04 24.55 15.60
C LEU A 204 13.31 23.72 15.55
N VAL A 205 14.08 23.86 14.49
CA VAL A 205 15.30 23.09 14.25
C VAL A 205 16.48 24.01 14.02
N SER A 206 17.62 23.66 14.60
CA SER A 206 18.91 24.35 14.42
C SER A 206 20.08 23.36 14.43
N GLY A 207 21.27 23.84 14.09
CA GLY A 207 22.51 23.07 14.18
C GLY A 207 23.04 22.56 12.84
N ALA A 208 22.30 22.71 11.74
CA ALA A 208 22.84 22.41 10.41
C ALA A 208 23.92 23.41 9.96
N ALA A 209 24.69 23.06 8.92
CA ALA A 209 25.88 23.78 8.52
C ALA A 209 25.62 25.20 7.98
N ASP A 210 24.47 25.40 7.32
CA ASP A 210 24.05 26.66 6.74
C ASP A 210 22.52 26.82 6.76
N GLU A 211 22.02 27.98 6.35
CA GLU A 211 20.60 28.29 6.36
C GLU A 211 19.78 27.37 5.44
N ALA A 212 20.29 27.08 4.25
CA ALA A 212 19.60 26.20 3.29
C ALA A 212 19.45 24.78 3.85
N SER A 213 20.52 24.23 4.40
CA SER A 213 20.50 22.90 5.05
C SER A 213 19.59 22.91 6.28
N ASN A 214 19.60 24.00 7.07
CA ASN A 214 18.75 24.09 8.25
C ASN A 214 17.26 24.17 7.87
N ASN A 215 16.91 24.87 6.78
CA ASN A 215 15.53 24.88 6.26
C ASN A 215 15.08 23.49 5.81
N GLN A 216 15.96 22.72 5.15
CA GLN A 216 15.65 21.33 4.74
C GLN A 216 15.40 20.44 5.96
N TRP A 217 16.24 20.55 7.01
CA TRP A 217 16.07 19.78 8.24
C TRP A 217 14.83 20.18 9.02
N GLU A 218 14.51 21.48 9.11
CA GLU A 218 13.29 21.94 9.79
C GLU A 218 12.04 21.42 9.06
N TYR A 219 12.02 21.49 7.74
CA TYR A 219 10.94 20.91 6.94
C TYR A 219 10.80 19.40 7.18
N TYR A 220 11.90 18.65 7.04
CA TYR A 220 11.93 17.20 7.23
C TYR A 220 11.46 16.80 8.63
N VAL A 221 11.99 17.42 9.67
CA VAL A 221 11.60 17.11 11.07
C VAL A 221 10.13 17.36 11.33
N ASN A 222 9.55 18.40 10.74
CA ASN A 222 8.11 18.64 10.88
C ASN A 222 7.27 17.63 10.09
N MET A 223 7.72 17.15 8.93
CA MET A 223 7.06 16.04 8.23
C MET A 223 7.14 14.74 9.05
N ILE A 224 8.28 14.44 9.65
CA ILE A 224 8.46 13.28 10.54
C ILE A 224 7.59 13.40 11.80
N HIS A 225 7.36 14.62 12.29
CA HIS A 225 6.44 14.88 13.39
C HIS A 225 4.99 14.51 13.02
N GLU A 226 4.54 14.85 11.83
CA GLU A 226 3.21 14.43 11.31
C GLU A 226 3.14 12.91 11.11
N VAL A 227 4.21 12.28 10.65
CA VAL A 227 4.30 10.81 10.55
C VAL A 227 4.22 10.16 11.94
N ASP A 228 4.76 10.78 12.97
CA ASP A 228 4.63 10.30 14.35
C ASP A 228 3.18 10.35 14.86
N ASP A 229 2.42 11.38 14.49
CA ASP A 229 0.97 11.43 14.74
C ASP A 229 0.24 10.29 14.03
N PHE A 230 0.58 10.00 12.78
CA PHE A 230 0.06 8.84 12.05
C PHE A 230 0.34 7.53 12.80
N ILE A 231 1.53 7.32 13.38
CA ILE A 231 1.85 6.15 14.20
C ILE A 231 0.84 6.00 15.35
N GLY A 232 0.61 7.07 16.09
CA GLY A 232 -0.34 7.10 17.21
C GLY A 232 -1.78 6.82 16.78
N ASP A 233 -2.21 7.42 15.68
CA ASP A 233 -3.56 7.26 15.13
C ASP A 233 -3.80 5.85 14.60
N LEU A 234 -2.83 5.25 13.92
CA LEU A 234 -2.92 3.86 13.44
C LEU A 234 -3.06 2.89 14.61
N ILE A 235 -2.22 3.01 15.64
CA ILE A 235 -2.31 2.17 16.83
C ILE A 235 -3.70 2.31 17.48
N THR A 236 -4.18 3.53 17.64
CA THR A 236 -5.50 3.81 18.23
C THR A 236 -6.62 3.16 17.43
N ALA A 237 -6.59 3.28 16.10
CA ALA A 237 -7.62 2.71 15.22
C ALA A 237 -7.60 1.18 15.23
N VAL A 238 -6.42 0.58 15.25
CA VAL A 238 -6.25 -0.87 15.28
C VAL A 238 -6.65 -1.46 16.64
N ASP A 239 -6.25 -0.83 17.74
CA ASP A 239 -6.58 -1.30 19.09
C ASP A 239 -8.10 -1.27 19.37
N ARG A 240 -8.82 -0.31 18.79
CA ARG A 240 -10.29 -0.25 18.86
C ARG A 240 -11.01 -1.45 18.28
N ARG A 241 -10.35 -2.22 17.40
CA ARG A 241 -10.92 -3.45 16.83
C ARG A 241 -11.04 -4.57 17.87
N GLY A 242 -10.25 -4.51 18.95
CA GLY A 242 -10.27 -5.49 20.04
C GLY A 242 -9.75 -6.87 19.63
N GLU A 243 -8.95 -6.93 18.58
CA GLU A 243 -8.32 -8.16 18.08
C GLU A 243 -6.84 -8.17 18.46
N ASP A 244 -6.31 -9.34 18.79
CA ASP A 244 -4.87 -9.51 19.05
C ASP A 244 -4.06 -9.06 17.84
N THR A 245 -3.16 -8.11 18.04
CA THR A 245 -2.42 -7.47 16.95
C THR A 245 -1.01 -7.11 17.37
N ILE A 246 -0.06 -7.33 16.46
CA ILE A 246 1.31 -6.84 16.53
C ILE A 246 1.52 -5.87 15.36
N ILE A 247 2.09 -4.70 15.64
CA ILE A 247 2.52 -3.74 14.63
C ILE A 247 4.03 -3.57 14.74
N VAL A 248 4.72 -3.59 13.61
CA VAL A 248 6.12 -3.18 13.49
C VAL A 248 6.23 -2.00 12.55
N PHE A 249 6.91 -0.94 12.99
CA PHE A 249 7.25 0.23 12.19
C PHE A 249 8.75 0.26 11.97
N PHE A 250 9.19 0.56 10.76
CA PHE A 250 10.62 0.64 10.45
C PHE A 250 10.93 1.71 9.43
N GLY A 251 12.09 2.38 9.60
CA GLY A 251 12.64 3.27 8.58
C GLY A 251 13.33 2.46 7.47
N ASP A 252 13.03 2.79 6.22
CA ASP A 252 13.58 2.08 5.06
C ASP A 252 15.00 2.52 4.68
N HIS A 253 15.34 3.76 4.90
CA HIS A 253 16.66 4.37 4.76
C HIS A 253 16.68 5.77 5.40
N LEU A 254 17.86 6.33 5.61
CA LEU A 254 18.03 7.73 6.04
C LEU A 254 17.59 8.69 4.93
N PRO A 255 17.17 9.92 5.28
CA PRO A 255 16.81 10.93 4.29
C PRO A 255 18.02 11.36 3.43
N THR A 256 17.75 11.80 2.21
CA THR A 256 18.78 12.32 1.29
C THR A 256 19.22 13.71 1.73
N MET A 257 20.07 13.77 2.74
CA MET A 257 20.58 14.99 3.37
C MET A 257 22.12 15.05 3.43
N GLY A 258 22.79 14.18 2.68
CA GLY A 258 24.25 14.15 2.66
C GLY A 258 24.89 13.68 3.97
N LEU A 259 24.18 12.91 4.78
CA LEU A 259 24.69 12.38 6.03
C LEU A 259 25.87 11.43 5.82
N THR A 260 26.82 11.49 6.73
CA THR A 260 27.96 10.57 6.83
C THR A 260 27.88 9.76 8.12
N ASP A 261 28.68 8.71 8.23
CA ASP A 261 28.77 7.90 9.44
C ASP A 261 29.06 8.74 10.70
N ALA A 262 29.89 9.77 10.56
CA ALA A 262 30.25 10.66 11.67
C ALA A 262 29.08 11.54 12.14
N ASP A 263 28.09 11.77 11.31
CA ASP A 263 26.90 12.55 11.65
C ASP A 263 25.88 11.78 12.49
N MET A 264 26.01 10.45 12.53
CA MET A 264 25.04 9.57 13.20
C MET A 264 25.56 9.07 14.55
N LYS A 265 24.72 9.02 15.57
CA LYS A 265 25.04 8.38 16.86
C LYS A 265 25.34 6.89 16.71
N SER A 266 24.70 6.23 15.77
CA SER A 266 24.98 4.84 15.42
C SER A 266 26.36 4.62 14.82
N GLY A 267 26.96 5.68 14.25
CA GLY A 267 28.21 5.60 13.50
C GLY A 267 28.09 4.90 12.14
N ASP A 268 26.88 4.77 11.60
CA ASP A 268 26.62 4.00 10.38
C ASP A 268 25.35 4.53 9.67
N ILE A 269 25.52 5.05 8.45
CA ILE A 269 24.40 5.58 7.66
C ILE A 269 23.45 4.51 7.10
N PHE A 270 23.79 3.23 7.18
CA PHE A 270 22.93 2.11 6.84
C PHE A 270 22.05 1.65 8.02
N LYS A 271 22.08 2.33 9.16
CA LYS A 271 21.24 2.01 10.31
C LYS A 271 20.08 2.99 10.45
N THR A 272 18.89 2.45 10.35
CA THR A 272 17.64 3.06 10.80
C THR A 272 17.22 2.45 12.13
N LYS A 273 15.98 2.68 12.55
CA LYS A 273 15.40 2.02 13.73
C LYS A 273 14.09 1.33 13.37
N TYR A 274 13.72 0.31 14.14
CA TYR A 274 12.37 -0.23 14.16
C TYR A 274 11.80 -0.15 15.57
N ILE A 275 10.51 -0.05 15.66
CA ILE A 275 9.74 -0.13 16.91
C ILE A 275 8.55 -1.05 16.71
N THR A 276 8.06 -1.61 17.81
CA THR A 276 6.90 -2.48 17.79
C THR A 276 5.83 -1.96 18.74
N TRP A 277 4.62 -2.43 18.50
CA TRP A 277 3.49 -2.32 19.41
C TRP A 277 2.71 -3.63 19.42
N ASN A 278 2.12 -3.98 20.52
CA ASN A 278 1.15 -5.08 20.60
C ASN A 278 0.18 -4.85 21.77
N ASN A 279 -1.01 -5.42 21.66
CA ASN A 279 -2.00 -5.44 22.73
C ASN A 279 -2.12 -6.81 23.44
N MET A 280 -1.11 -7.67 23.26
CA MET A 280 -1.09 -9.05 23.76
C MET A 280 -0.26 -9.22 25.04
N GLY A 281 0.39 -8.16 25.51
CA GLY A 281 1.28 -8.24 26.68
C GLY A 281 2.58 -9.00 26.42
N LEU A 282 3.06 -9.02 25.18
CA LEU A 282 4.33 -9.67 24.85
C LEU A 282 5.49 -8.99 25.55
N ALA A 283 6.45 -9.77 25.99
CA ALA A 283 7.64 -9.26 26.64
C ALA A 283 8.49 -8.43 25.66
N LYS A 284 9.01 -7.28 26.16
CA LYS A 284 9.97 -6.47 25.41
C LYS A 284 11.25 -7.26 25.20
N LYS A 285 11.67 -7.39 23.94
CA LYS A 285 12.90 -8.07 23.51
C LYS A 285 13.61 -7.19 22.48
N ASP A 286 14.53 -6.37 22.93
CA ASP A 286 15.32 -5.51 22.06
C ASP A 286 16.38 -6.34 21.32
N ALA A 287 16.53 -6.06 20.04
CA ALA A 287 17.55 -6.68 19.20
C ALA A 287 17.92 -5.77 18.05
N ASP A 288 19.20 -5.64 17.76
CA ASP A 288 19.66 -5.04 16.52
C ASP A 288 19.57 -6.09 15.41
N LEU A 289 18.91 -5.74 14.31
CA LEU A 289 18.58 -6.65 13.23
C LEU A 289 19.04 -6.08 11.89
N THR A 290 19.16 -6.95 10.89
CA THR A 290 19.16 -6.55 9.48
C THR A 290 17.74 -6.62 8.92
N ALA A 291 17.47 -5.86 7.87
CA ALA A 291 16.13 -5.79 7.26
C ALA A 291 15.58 -7.20 6.94
N TYR A 292 16.38 -8.10 6.41
CA TYR A 292 15.98 -9.48 6.09
C TYR A 292 15.68 -10.36 7.32
N GLN A 293 16.02 -9.92 8.54
CA GLN A 293 15.72 -10.64 9.79
C GLN A 293 14.46 -10.11 10.49
N LEU A 294 13.96 -8.93 10.10
CA LEU A 294 12.95 -8.21 10.87
C LEU A 294 11.67 -9.04 11.05
N LEU A 295 11.07 -9.52 10.00
CA LEU A 295 9.80 -10.26 10.09
C LEU A 295 9.97 -11.67 10.66
N ALA A 296 11.15 -12.29 10.53
CA ALA A 296 11.47 -13.52 11.24
C ALA A 296 11.43 -13.30 12.76
N HIS A 297 12.00 -12.19 13.24
CA HIS A 297 11.97 -11.83 14.66
C HIS A 297 10.54 -11.54 15.16
N ILE A 298 9.74 -10.83 14.38
CA ILE A 298 8.34 -10.49 14.73
C ILE A 298 7.46 -11.74 14.75
N THR A 299 7.56 -12.61 13.75
CA THR A 299 6.77 -13.85 13.69
C THR A 299 7.16 -14.84 14.78
N ASP A 300 8.44 -14.90 15.14
CA ASP A 300 8.89 -15.71 16.30
C ASP A 300 8.25 -15.23 17.61
N GLN A 301 8.15 -13.92 17.83
CA GLN A 301 7.44 -13.36 19.00
C GLN A 301 5.95 -13.70 19.00
N ALA A 302 5.34 -13.82 17.84
CA ALA A 302 3.95 -14.23 17.67
C ALA A 302 3.73 -15.75 17.80
N GLY A 303 4.80 -16.53 17.93
CA GLY A 303 4.74 -17.99 17.95
C GLY A 303 4.48 -18.61 16.57
N ILE A 304 4.76 -17.89 15.49
CA ILE A 304 4.58 -18.32 14.10
C ILE A 304 5.94 -18.71 13.52
N HIS A 305 6.03 -19.94 13.01
CA HIS A 305 7.28 -20.55 12.52
C HIS A 305 7.14 -21.06 11.08
N GLU A 306 6.26 -20.47 10.30
CA GLU A 306 6.02 -20.82 8.90
C GLU A 306 7.09 -20.21 7.97
N GLY A 307 7.18 -20.76 6.76
CA GLY A 307 8.06 -20.27 5.71
C GLY A 307 9.45 -20.93 5.66
N THR A 308 10.09 -20.81 4.52
CA THR A 308 11.42 -21.39 4.29
C THR A 308 12.51 -20.46 4.81
N ILE A 309 12.56 -19.22 4.32
CA ILE A 309 13.58 -18.24 4.69
C ILE A 309 13.33 -17.67 6.09
N LEU A 310 12.09 -17.35 6.44
CA LEU A 310 11.77 -16.82 7.78
C LEU A 310 12.11 -17.84 8.88
N ASN A 311 11.74 -19.10 8.69
CA ASN A 311 12.09 -20.16 9.63
C ASN A 311 13.60 -20.39 9.68
N TYR A 312 14.31 -20.30 8.55
CA TYR A 312 15.76 -20.35 8.50
C TYR A 312 16.38 -19.24 9.39
N HIS A 313 15.93 -18.01 9.28
CA HIS A 313 16.38 -16.92 10.15
C HIS A 313 16.09 -17.19 11.62
N GLN A 314 14.86 -17.61 11.96
CA GLN A 314 14.49 -17.90 13.34
C GLN A 314 15.41 -18.95 13.98
N THR A 315 15.85 -19.93 13.22
CA THR A 315 16.70 -21.03 13.72
C THR A 315 18.19 -20.75 13.64
N GLN A 316 18.64 -19.89 12.70
CA GLN A 316 20.06 -19.74 12.36
C GLN A 316 20.63 -18.34 12.58
N MET A 317 19.82 -17.28 12.69
CA MET A 317 20.35 -15.89 12.77
C MET A 317 21.19 -15.62 14.01
N ASN A 318 21.06 -16.43 15.06
CA ASN A 318 21.87 -16.37 16.28
C ASN A 318 23.01 -17.40 16.29
N ASN A 319 23.29 -18.06 15.15
CA ASN A 319 24.41 -19.00 15.06
C ASN A 319 25.74 -18.27 15.25
N THR A 320 26.61 -18.81 16.07
CA THR A 320 27.96 -18.27 16.31
C THR A 320 28.83 -18.31 15.05
N ASP A 321 28.60 -19.26 14.14
CA ASP A 321 29.21 -19.30 12.83
C ASP A 321 28.39 -18.43 11.86
N HIS A 322 28.71 -17.15 11.87
CA HIS A 322 28.00 -16.16 11.03
C HIS A 322 28.23 -16.40 9.53
N THR A 323 29.40 -16.91 9.15
CA THR A 323 29.69 -17.24 7.75
C THR A 323 28.80 -18.38 7.27
N ALA A 324 28.68 -19.46 8.03
CA ALA A 324 27.79 -20.57 7.70
C ALA A 324 26.33 -20.14 7.61
N TYR A 325 25.90 -19.21 8.46
CA TYR A 325 24.55 -18.63 8.39
C TYR A 325 24.31 -17.88 7.07
N LEU A 326 25.24 -17.01 6.67
CA LEU A 326 25.12 -16.25 5.42
C LEU A 326 25.23 -17.14 4.19
N ASP A 327 26.12 -18.14 4.20
CA ASP A 327 26.25 -19.12 3.10
C ASP A 327 24.94 -19.92 2.92
N GLY A 328 24.30 -20.30 4.01
CA GLY A 328 23.01 -20.98 3.97
C GLY A 328 21.89 -20.09 3.41
N LEU A 329 21.88 -18.81 3.78
CA LEU A 329 20.94 -17.83 3.22
C LEU A 329 21.13 -17.65 1.69
N ASP A 330 22.39 -17.48 1.25
CA ASP A 330 22.73 -17.37 -0.16
C ASP A 330 22.26 -18.59 -0.97
N ASN A 331 22.53 -19.78 -0.45
CA ASN A 331 22.12 -21.03 -1.09
C ASN A 331 20.58 -21.13 -1.23
N LEU A 332 19.83 -20.80 -0.19
CA LEU A 332 18.36 -20.82 -0.23
C LEU A 332 17.82 -19.78 -1.19
N GLN A 333 18.32 -18.55 -1.13
CA GLN A 333 17.93 -17.46 -2.01
C GLN A 333 18.21 -17.78 -3.48
N TYR A 334 19.41 -18.33 -3.76
CA TYR A 334 19.76 -18.75 -5.12
C TYR A 334 18.84 -19.86 -5.63
N ASP A 335 18.58 -20.89 -4.81
CA ASP A 335 17.73 -22.01 -5.18
C ASP A 335 16.30 -21.57 -5.52
N ILE A 336 15.76 -20.62 -4.75
CA ILE A 336 14.40 -20.10 -4.96
C ILE A 336 14.32 -19.24 -6.22
N LEU A 337 15.28 -18.33 -6.44
CA LEU A 337 15.20 -17.31 -7.48
C LEU A 337 15.79 -17.78 -8.83
N TYR A 338 16.87 -18.54 -8.79
CA TYR A 338 17.67 -18.90 -9.98
C TYR A 338 17.90 -20.39 -10.13
N GLY A 339 17.69 -21.18 -9.08
CA GLY A 339 17.96 -22.62 -9.04
C GLY A 339 16.76 -23.47 -9.46
N ASN A 340 16.78 -24.71 -9.03
CA ASN A 340 15.74 -25.70 -9.37
C ASN A 340 14.68 -25.85 -8.27
N ARG A 341 14.68 -24.99 -7.27
CA ARG A 341 13.73 -25.00 -6.14
C ARG A 341 13.75 -26.34 -5.38
N TYR A 342 14.93 -26.89 -5.15
CA TYR A 342 15.09 -28.13 -4.41
C TYR A 342 14.53 -28.02 -2.99
N CYS A 343 14.57 -26.81 -2.37
CA CYS A 343 13.92 -26.55 -1.09
C CYS A 343 12.39 -26.73 -1.12
N TYR A 344 11.78 -26.81 -2.29
CA TYR A 344 10.36 -27.09 -2.52
C TYR A 344 10.12 -28.41 -3.29
N ASP A 345 11.06 -29.35 -3.22
CA ASP A 345 11.05 -30.61 -3.99
C ASP A 345 10.92 -30.38 -5.51
N GLY A 346 11.47 -29.30 -6.04
CA GLY A 346 11.39 -28.91 -7.44
C GLY A 346 10.01 -28.45 -7.91
N LYS A 347 9.11 -28.08 -7.00
CA LYS A 347 7.74 -27.65 -7.30
C LYS A 347 7.61 -26.14 -7.26
N ASP A 348 6.63 -25.63 -7.99
CA ASP A 348 6.15 -24.25 -7.82
C ASP A 348 5.20 -24.20 -6.62
N LYS A 349 5.78 -23.93 -5.44
CA LYS A 349 5.05 -23.95 -4.17
C LYS A 349 4.26 -22.67 -3.89
N TYR A 350 4.78 -21.54 -4.35
CA TYR A 350 4.26 -20.21 -4.09
C TYR A 350 4.06 -19.42 -5.40
N PRO A 351 3.06 -19.80 -6.22
CA PRO A 351 2.81 -19.12 -7.49
C PRO A 351 2.32 -17.67 -7.26
N ALA A 352 2.56 -16.80 -8.23
CA ALA A 352 2.04 -15.44 -8.24
C ALA A 352 0.51 -15.41 -8.04
N THR A 353 0.00 -14.36 -7.40
CA THR A 353 -1.43 -14.16 -7.19
C THR A 353 -2.06 -13.36 -8.32
N ASP A 354 -3.35 -13.53 -8.53
CA ASP A 354 -4.20 -12.58 -9.23
C ASP A 354 -4.52 -11.41 -8.27
N ILE A 355 -3.52 -10.55 -8.04
CA ILE A 355 -3.64 -9.48 -7.06
C ILE A 355 -4.82 -8.55 -7.40
N VAL A 356 -5.67 -8.28 -6.41
CA VAL A 356 -6.82 -7.37 -6.55
C VAL A 356 -6.40 -5.96 -6.19
N MET A 357 -6.60 -5.02 -7.12
CA MET A 357 -6.26 -3.62 -6.90
C MET A 357 -7.43 -2.88 -6.22
N GLY A 358 -7.19 -2.42 -4.98
CA GLY A 358 -8.21 -1.82 -4.13
C GLY A 358 -9.12 -2.85 -3.44
N ILE A 359 -9.80 -2.42 -2.38
CA ILE A 359 -10.70 -3.29 -1.59
C ILE A 359 -12.13 -3.20 -2.11
N ASP A 360 -12.62 -1.98 -2.34
CA ASP A 360 -14.02 -1.74 -2.71
C ASP A 360 -14.25 -1.92 -4.21
N ASP A 361 -15.36 -2.55 -4.57
CA ASP A 361 -15.77 -2.69 -5.97
C ASP A 361 -16.10 -1.34 -6.58
N VAL A 362 -15.61 -1.09 -7.79
CA VAL A 362 -16.04 0.04 -8.62
C VAL A 362 -17.31 -0.39 -9.37
N THR A 363 -18.38 0.38 -9.25
CA THR A 363 -19.67 0.02 -9.86
C THR A 363 -20.28 1.20 -10.61
N VAL A 364 -21.02 0.91 -11.68
CA VAL A 364 -21.88 1.85 -12.40
C VAL A 364 -23.33 1.47 -12.15
N SER A 365 -24.15 2.42 -11.69
CA SER A 365 -25.55 2.17 -11.33
C SER A 365 -26.54 2.89 -12.24
N GLU A 366 -26.19 4.11 -12.71
CA GLU A 366 -27.15 4.97 -13.41
C GLU A 366 -26.42 5.98 -14.29
N THR A 367 -27.13 6.54 -15.27
CA THR A 367 -26.68 7.69 -16.04
C THR A 367 -27.78 8.74 -16.13
N SER A 368 -27.42 10.02 -16.25
CA SER A 368 -28.36 11.09 -16.56
C SER A 368 -27.70 12.14 -17.45
N ASP A 369 -28.50 12.77 -18.31
CA ASP A 369 -28.03 13.86 -19.15
C ASP A 369 -28.05 15.19 -18.39
N SER A 370 -27.11 16.09 -18.69
CA SER A 370 -27.13 17.45 -18.14
C SER A 370 -28.32 18.24 -18.72
N ILE A 371 -28.79 19.22 -17.97
CA ILE A 371 -29.93 20.12 -18.40
C ILE A 371 -29.67 20.75 -19.76
N GLY A 372 -28.44 21.03 -20.15
CA GLY A 372 -28.06 21.57 -21.45
C GLY A 372 -27.81 20.51 -22.53
N GLY A 373 -27.89 19.22 -22.21
CA GLY A 373 -27.68 18.13 -23.16
C GLY A 373 -26.25 17.99 -23.69
N SER A 374 -25.26 18.65 -23.07
CA SER A 374 -23.86 18.62 -23.52
C SER A 374 -23.01 17.55 -22.79
N GLU A 375 -23.49 17.04 -21.68
CA GLU A 375 -22.76 16.10 -20.81
C GLU A 375 -23.68 14.99 -20.35
N VAL A 376 -23.06 13.86 -20.03
CA VAL A 376 -23.69 12.72 -19.35
C VAL A 376 -23.00 12.48 -18.02
N PHE A 377 -23.78 12.43 -16.96
CA PHE A 377 -23.35 12.03 -15.63
C PHE A 377 -23.42 10.52 -15.53
N VAL A 378 -22.32 9.90 -15.13
CA VAL A 378 -22.22 8.46 -14.86
C VAL A 378 -22.12 8.28 -13.35
N TYR A 379 -23.18 7.73 -12.75
CA TYR A 379 -23.27 7.49 -11.32
C TYR A 379 -22.87 6.07 -10.95
N GLY A 380 -22.29 5.94 -9.78
CA GLY A 380 -21.84 4.65 -9.25
C GLY A 380 -21.15 4.79 -7.90
N ASN A 381 -20.23 3.90 -7.61
CA ASN A 381 -19.51 3.89 -6.34
C ASN A 381 -18.01 3.70 -6.53
N ASN A 382 -17.26 4.26 -5.57
CA ASN A 382 -15.82 4.08 -5.40
C ASN A 382 -14.97 4.64 -6.56
N PHE A 383 -15.47 5.69 -7.21
CA PHE A 383 -14.70 6.42 -8.20
C PHE A 383 -13.59 7.25 -7.56
N THR A 384 -12.48 7.38 -8.28
CA THR A 384 -11.37 8.26 -7.94
C THR A 384 -10.98 9.13 -9.13
N LYS A 385 -10.06 10.07 -8.94
CA LYS A 385 -9.48 10.86 -10.04
C LYS A 385 -8.84 10.00 -11.14
N TRP A 386 -8.52 8.76 -10.83
CA TRP A 386 -7.94 7.78 -11.75
C TRP A 386 -8.99 6.92 -12.47
N SER A 387 -10.26 7.06 -12.11
CA SER A 387 -11.37 6.39 -12.78
C SER A 387 -11.62 7.02 -14.15
N LYS A 388 -11.77 6.19 -15.18
CA LYS A 388 -12.05 6.60 -16.55
C LYS A 388 -13.22 5.81 -17.11
N VAL A 389 -14.11 6.51 -17.82
CA VAL A 389 -15.24 5.90 -18.51
C VAL A 389 -14.77 5.33 -19.84
N PHE A 390 -15.25 4.13 -20.14
CA PHE A 390 -15.09 3.46 -21.43
C PHE A 390 -16.48 3.25 -22.03
N VAL A 391 -16.63 3.65 -23.28
CA VAL A 391 -17.83 3.47 -24.08
C VAL A 391 -17.49 2.46 -25.18
N ASN A 392 -18.22 1.34 -25.24
CA ASN A 392 -17.94 0.23 -26.16
C ASN A 392 -16.45 -0.18 -26.15
N ASP A 393 -15.86 -0.28 -24.96
CA ASP A 393 -14.45 -0.59 -24.70
C ASP A 393 -13.43 0.47 -25.15
N GLU A 394 -13.88 1.65 -25.58
CA GLU A 394 -13.02 2.78 -25.95
C GLU A 394 -13.03 3.84 -24.83
N LYS A 395 -11.84 4.23 -24.36
CA LYS A 395 -11.70 5.27 -23.35
C LYS A 395 -12.17 6.62 -23.86
N VAL A 396 -13.08 7.27 -23.14
CA VAL A 396 -13.58 8.60 -23.44
C VAL A 396 -13.06 9.66 -22.46
N ASN A 397 -13.14 10.93 -22.84
CA ASN A 397 -12.77 12.01 -21.96
C ASN A 397 -13.66 11.99 -20.71
N THR A 398 -13.04 11.90 -19.52
CA THR A 398 -13.73 11.70 -18.25
C THR A 398 -13.31 12.77 -17.26
N THR A 399 -14.27 13.48 -16.69
CA THR A 399 -14.07 14.41 -15.58
C THR A 399 -14.54 13.75 -14.29
N PHE A 400 -13.68 13.75 -13.27
CA PHE A 400 -14.03 13.29 -11.93
C PHE A 400 -14.78 14.40 -11.19
N SER A 401 -16.01 14.14 -10.79
CA SER A 401 -16.80 15.06 -9.96
C SER A 401 -16.67 14.72 -8.47
N ASN A 402 -16.95 13.47 -8.12
CA ASN A 402 -16.80 12.90 -6.77
C ASN A 402 -16.78 11.39 -6.84
N SER A 403 -16.66 10.70 -5.69
CA SER A 403 -16.60 9.24 -5.61
C SER A 403 -17.84 8.50 -6.12
N GLY A 404 -18.93 9.20 -6.34
CA GLY A 404 -20.19 8.65 -6.87
C GLY A 404 -20.55 9.15 -8.27
N CYS A 405 -19.75 10.06 -8.87
CA CYS A 405 -20.12 10.68 -10.14
C CYS A 405 -18.91 11.03 -11.01
N LEU A 406 -18.94 10.54 -12.25
CA LEU A 406 -18.06 10.94 -13.34
C LEU A 406 -18.86 11.65 -14.43
N ILE A 407 -18.21 12.49 -15.23
CA ILE A 407 -18.84 13.27 -16.28
C ILE A 407 -18.13 12.97 -17.60
N ILE A 408 -18.91 12.71 -18.66
CA ILE A 408 -18.42 12.53 -20.03
C ILE A 408 -19.15 13.45 -21.01
N PRO A 409 -18.54 13.82 -22.14
CA PRO A 409 -19.23 14.55 -23.20
C PRO A 409 -20.37 13.71 -23.78
N LYS A 410 -21.52 14.35 -24.05
CA LYS A 410 -22.71 13.70 -24.64
C LYS A 410 -22.44 13.06 -26.01
N ASP A 411 -21.59 13.69 -26.82
CA ASP A 411 -21.23 13.20 -28.15
C ASP A 411 -20.33 11.92 -28.12
N SER A 412 -19.83 11.55 -26.95
CA SER A 412 -19.04 10.33 -26.77
C SER A 412 -19.88 9.06 -26.55
N VAL A 413 -21.22 9.18 -26.43
CA VAL A 413 -22.11 8.04 -26.15
C VAL A 413 -23.42 8.16 -26.91
N LYS A 414 -23.96 7.03 -27.38
CA LYS A 414 -25.24 6.92 -28.10
C LYS A 414 -26.15 5.90 -27.43
N ASP A 415 -27.45 6.01 -27.71
CA ASP A 415 -28.42 5.05 -27.22
C ASP A 415 -28.01 3.60 -27.54
N GLY A 416 -28.04 2.75 -26.52
CA GLY A 416 -27.64 1.35 -26.61
C GLY A 416 -26.16 1.06 -26.42
N ASP A 417 -25.29 2.08 -26.33
CA ASP A 417 -23.88 1.88 -26.07
C ASP A 417 -23.64 1.32 -24.67
N THR A 418 -22.59 0.55 -24.54
CA THR A 418 -22.15 0.01 -23.24
C THR A 418 -21.20 0.98 -22.57
N ILE A 419 -21.40 1.19 -21.26
CA ILE A 419 -20.54 2.01 -20.39
C ILE A 419 -19.94 1.11 -19.31
N LYS A 420 -18.64 1.22 -19.09
CA LYS A 420 -17.97 0.72 -17.89
C LYS A 420 -16.96 1.74 -17.39
N VAL A 421 -16.59 1.64 -16.13
CA VAL A 421 -15.56 2.47 -15.50
C VAL A 421 -14.35 1.59 -15.21
N CYS A 422 -13.20 2.02 -15.70
CA CYS A 422 -11.91 1.37 -15.41
C CYS A 422 -11.14 2.23 -14.43
N GLN A 423 -10.65 1.60 -13.36
CA GLN A 423 -9.66 2.19 -12.46
C GLN A 423 -8.30 2.08 -13.13
N MET A 424 -7.73 3.23 -13.48
CA MET A 424 -6.51 3.30 -14.29
C MET A 424 -5.29 3.58 -13.42
N GLY A 425 -4.15 3.09 -13.87
CA GLY A 425 -2.84 3.50 -13.38
C GLY A 425 -2.02 4.21 -14.45
N SER A 426 -0.74 4.42 -14.18
CA SER A 426 0.20 4.99 -15.14
C SER A 426 0.32 4.12 -16.40
N ASN A 427 0.69 4.74 -17.52
CA ASN A 427 0.88 4.06 -18.82
C ASN A 427 -0.36 3.30 -19.31
N SER A 428 -1.55 3.80 -19.03
CA SER A 428 -2.82 3.18 -19.45
C SER A 428 -3.05 1.78 -18.88
N THR A 429 -2.40 1.42 -17.78
CA THR A 429 -2.65 0.16 -17.08
C THR A 429 -4.05 0.18 -16.50
N ILE A 430 -4.85 -0.84 -16.78
CA ILE A 430 -6.17 -1.04 -16.17
C ILE A 430 -5.99 -1.94 -14.95
N PHE A 431 -6.29 -1.42 -13.76
CA PHE A 431 -6.20 -2.18 -12.51
C PHE A 431 -7.49 -2.93 -12.18
N ARG A 432 -8.64 -2.33 -12.52
CA ARG A 432 -9.94 -2.87 -12.16
C ARG A 432 -11.01 -2.31 -13.09
N GLU A 433 -12.05 -3.11 -13.35
CA GLU A 433 -13.19 -2.71 -14.17
C GLU A 433 -14.48 -2.83 -13.35
N SER A 434 -15.44 -1.94 -13.62
CA SER A 434 -16.80 -2.02 -13.09
C SER A 434 -17.62 -3.07 -13.84
N ASN A 435 -18.88 -3.26 -13.37
CA ASN A 435 -19.90 -3.86 -14.19
C ASN A 435 -20.15 -3.04 -15.47
N THR A 436 -20.72 -3.68 -16.48
CA THR A 436 -21.19 -3.02 -17.71
C THR A 436 -22.61 -2.48 -17.50
N TYR A 437 -22.83 -1.24 -17.95
CA TYR A 437 -24.13 -0.56 -17.95
C TYR A 437 -24.50 -0.19 -19.39
N THR A 438 -25.77 -0.34 -19.77
CA THR A 438 -26.23 0.08 -21.10
C THR A 438 -26.83 1.47 -21.02
N TYR A 439 -26.24 2.42 -21.74
CA TYR A 439 -26.76 3.78 -21.81
C TYR A 439 -28.07 3.84 -22.57
N LYS A 440 -29.02 4.58 -22.03
CA LYS A 440 -30.31 4.90 -22.68
C LYS A 440 -30.41 6.41 -22.84
N ASP A 441 -30.62 6.84 -24.08
CA ASP A 441 -30.77 8.24 -24.38
C ASP A 441 -32.21 8.70 -24.07
N PRO A 442 -32.41 9.61 -23.11
CA PRO A 442 -33.76 10.11 -22.77
C PRO A 442 -34.51 10.69 -23.96
N ALA A 443 -33.83 11.27 -24.93
CA ALA A 443 -34.46 11.84 -26.13
C ALA A 443 -35.06 10.76 -27.06
N VAL A 444 -34.55 9.53 -27.02
CA VAL A 444 -35.09 8.41 -27.79
C VAL A 444 -36.30 7.81 -27.09
N GLU A 445 -36.30 7.75 -25.74
CA GLU A 445 -37.46 7.27 -24.98
C GLU A 445 -38.70 8.17 -25.14
N GLU A 446 -38.52 9.49 -25.16
CA GLU A 446 -39.63 10.44 -25.41
C GLU A 446 -40.25 10.28 -26.80
N THR A 447 -39.46 9.92 -27.82
CA THR A 447 -39.99 9.70 -29.18
C THR A 447 -40.79 8.42 -29.33
N VAL A 448 -40.47 7.36 -28.54
CA VAL A 448 -41.21 6.07 -28.54
C VAL A 448 -42.53 6.20 -27.81
N THR A 449 -42.60 6.97 -26.74
CA THR A 449 -43.85 7.22 -25.98
C THR A 449 -44.77 8.22 -26.68
N GLY A 450 -44.22 9.12 -27.52
CA GLY A 450 -44.98 10.10 -28.29
C GLY A 450 -45.67 9.54 -29.53
N THR A 451 -45.28 8.38 -30.04
CA THR A 451 -45.86 7.76 -31.23
C THR A 451 -47.05 6.80 -30.93
N GLU A 452 -47.33 6.48 -29.68
CA GLU A 452 -48.49 5.61 -29.31
C GLU A 452 -49.77 6.40 -28.98
N SER A 453 -49.80 7.73 -29.01
CA SER A 453 -50.98 8.52 -28.62
C SER A 453 -51.79 9.11 -29.75
N ASP A 454 -51.47 8.85 -31.05
CA ASP A 454 -52.21 9.37 -32.19
C ASP A 454 -52.71 8.27 -33.12
N SER A 455 -53.60 7.41 -32.64
CA SER A 455 -54.51 6.67 -33.49
C SER A 455 -55.72 6.19 -32.68
N ASN A 456 -56.78 7.05 -32.63
CA ASN A 456 -58.17 6.61 -32.74
C ASN A 456 -59.12 7.77 -32.34
N THR A 457 -59.59 8.51 -33.33
CA THR A 457 -60.92 9.09 -33.35
C THR A 457 -61.28 9.36 -34.79
N GLU A 458 -61.83 8.39 -35.46
CA GLU A 458 -62.71 8.65 -36.59
C GLU A 458 -64.15 8.30 -36.18
N SER A 459 -64.90 9.33 -36.15
CA SER A 459 -66.33 9.36 -35.95
C SER A 459 -67.09 8.68 -37.08
N THR A 460 -68.03 7.80 -36.78
CA THR A 460 -69.14 7.51 -37.68
C THR A 460 -70.42 8.01 -37.06
N VAL A 461 -70.89 9.08 -37.66
CA VAL A 461 -72.32 9.53 -37.59
C VAL A 461 -73.11 8.59 -38.47
N SER A 462 -74.19 7.97 -37.96
CA SER A 462 -75.29 7.48 -38.79
C SER A 462 -76.58 7.91 -38.17
N GLU A 463 -77.32 8.70 -39.00
CA GLU A 463 -78.72 9.04 -38.91
C GLU A 463 -79.59 7.75 -38.92
N SER A 464 -80.66 7.76 -38.18
CA SER A 464 -82.03 7.42 -38.65
C SER A 464 -83.07 7.61 -37.53
N GLN A 465 -83.88 8.57 -37.72
CA GLN A 465 -85.36 8.58 -37.89
C GLN A 465 -86.08 7.31 -37.29
N LYS A 466 -86.82 7.47 -36.28
CA LYS A 466 -88.25 7.69 -36.10
C LYS A 466 -88.57 7.84 -34.63
#